data_858d46a104df6ae3303c53aa2b106ee3
#
_entry.id   858d46a104df6ae3303c53aa2b106ee3
#
_cell.length_a   1.000
_cell.length_b   1.000
_cell.length_c   1.000
_cell.angle_alpha   90.00
_cell.angle_beta   90.00
_cell.angle_gamma   90.00
#
_symmetry.space_group_name_H-M   'P 1'
#
loop_
_entity.id
_entity.type
_entity.pdbx_description
1 polymer ?
#
loop_
_entity_poly.entity_id
_entity_poly.type
_entity_poly.pdbx_seq_one_letter_code
_entity_poly.pdbx_strand_id
1 'polypeptide(L)'
;ISEPKQGMATSDNNRFLKFWHEVDFVNIGFNFLNTKDAYDSNLKWFPYNKGGEFRRWYGNQEYVVNWKNDGQEIKKFREYKNATLSSNMGVAGLSDIFKESITWSFVSSSNFGVRYSPNGFLFDVGGSSIFPDKKDIKYLTSFLCSNVTLVFLRIFSPTINFQAGDLKLLPIIFSQSDSNSIKQSIEILTQENIDISKEEWDSRETSWDFTKNELLKHLVPKGTL
;
A
#
# COMPACT_ATOMS: atom_id res chain seq x y z
N ILE A 1 16.80 2.90 8.98
CA ILE A 1 15.43 2.44 8.67
C ILE A 1 14.67 3.64 8.14
N SER A 2 13.95 3.47 7.04
CA SER A 2 13.11 4.52 6.49
C SER A 2 12.00 4.90 7.48
N GLU A 3 11.73 6.20 7.60
CA GLU A 3 10.67 6.67 8.50
C GLU A 3 9.28 6.32 7.99
N PRO A 4 8.38 5.84 8.87
CA PRO A 4 6.96 5.72 8.55
C PRO A 4 6.34 7.08 8.21
N LYS A 5 5.55 7.13 7.14
CA LYS A 5 4.97 8.38 6.62
C LYS A 5 3.46 8.26 6.48
N GLN A 6 2.79 9.33 6.84
CA GLN A 6 1.40 9.54 6.43
C GLN A 6 1.39 10.05 4.99
N GLY A 7 0.44 9.57 4.23
CA GLY A 7 0.28 9.98 2.85
C GLY A 7 -0.55 11.25 2.66
N MET A 8 -0.95 11.46 1.44
CA MET A 8 -1.71 12.62 1.00
C MET A 8 -3.18 12.49 1.40
N ALA A 9 -3.78 13.56 1.91
CA ALA A 9 -5.23 13.67 2.03
C ALA A 9 -5.80 14.40 0.80
N THR A 10 -6.79 13.83 0.14
CA THR A 10 -7.45 14.45 -1.03
C THR A 10 -8.35 15.63 -0.66
N SER A 11 -8.79 15.69 0.59
CA SER A 11 -9.80 16.63 1.13
C SER A 11 -11.20 16.50 0.50
N ASP A 12 -11.37 15.65 -0.51
CA ASP A 12 -12.65 15.28 -1.12
C ASP A 12 -12.50 13.93 -1.85
N ASN A 13 -12.75 12.84 -1.12
CA ASN A 13 -12.61 11.50 -1.68
C ASN A 13 -13.64 11.24 -2.80
N ASN A 14 -14.86 11.74 -2.69
CA ASN A 14 -15.90 11.50 -3.70
C ASN A 14 -15.50 12.08 -5.07
N ARG A 15 -14.77 13.20 -5.06
CA ARG A 15 -14.30 13.87 -6.26
C ARG A 15 -13.02 13.26 -6.83
N PHE A 16 -12.06 12.94 -5.98
CA PHE A 16 -10.69 12.61 -6.40
C PHE A 16 -10.33 11.15 -6.32
N LEU A 17 -11.14 10.34 -5.62
CA LEU A 17 -10.94 8.90 -5.48
C LEU A 17 -12.04 8.15 -6.21
N LYS A 18 -11.66 7.04 -6.85
CA LYS A 18 -12.58 6.09 -7.48
C LYS A 18 -12.12 4.67 -7.18
N PHE A 19 -13.05 3.73 -7.21
CA PHE A 19 -12.65 2.35 -7.42
C PHE A 19 -12.11 2.19 -8.84
N TRP A 20 -11.15 1.31 -9.03
CA TRP A 20 -10.51 1.15 -10.35
C TRP A 20 -11.52 0.80 -11.46
N HIS A 21 -12.57 0.04 -11.15
CA HIS A 21 -13.62 -0.35 -12.09
C HIS A 21 -14.67 0.75 -12.37
N GLU A 22 -14.64 1.89 -11.67
CA GLU A 22 -15.49 3.06 -11.96
C GLU A 22 -14.88 3.98 -13.03
N VAL A 23 -13.68 3.69 -13.48
CA VAL A 23 -12.97 4.49 -14.48
C VAL A 23 -12.56 3.64 -15.67
N ASP A 24 -12.33 4.28 -16.81
CA ASP A 24 -11.82 3.58 -17.96
C ASP A 24 -10.40 3.07 -17.71
N PHE A 25 -10.22 1.76 -17.83
CA PHE A 25 -8.98 1.05 -17.49
C PHE A 25 -7.76 1.59 -18.26
N VAL A 26 -7.95 2.00 -19.51
CA VAL A 26 -6.87 2.58 -20.33
C VAL A 26 -6.38 3.95 -19.82
N ASN A 27 -7.12 4.60 -18.94
CA ASN A 27 -6.75 5.86 -18.31
C ASN A 27 -6.08 5.67 -16.94
N ILE A 28 -5.80 4.43 -16.53
CA ILE A 28 -5.10 4.12 -15.29
C ILE A 28 -3.60 3.93 -15.56
N GLY A 29 -2.77 4.66 -14.84
CA GLY A 29 -1.32 4.58 -14.92
C GLY A 29 -0.77 3.57 -13.93
N PHE A 30 -0.53 2.34 -14.36
CA PHE A 30 0.09 1.29 -13.56
C PHE A 30 1.61 1.31 -13.71
N ASN A 31 2.32 0.84 -12.66
CA ASN A 31 3.76 0.53 -12.67
C ASN A 31 4.69 1.72 -12.97
N PHE A 32 4.26 2.96 -12.76
CA PHE A 32 5.14 4.11 -12.86
C PHE A 32 6.19 4.09 -11.73
N LEU A 33 7.40 4.55 -12.04
CA LEU A 33 8.52 4.54 -11.10
C LEU A 33 8.83 5.93 -10.52
N ASN A 34 8.31 6.98 -11.15
CA ASN A 34 8.56 8.36 -10.75
C ASN A 34 7.47 9.32 -11.25
N THR A 35 7.47 10.50 -10.68
CA THR A 35 6.50 11.56 -11.00
C THR A 35 6.62 12.11 -12.41
N LYS A 36 7.83 12.13 -12.97
CA LYS A 36 8.05 12.68 -14.31
C LYS A 36 7.38 11.83 -15.36
N ASP A 37 7.63 10.51 -15.33
CA ASP A 37 7.02 9.57 -16.30
C ASP A 37 5.50 9.57 -16.16
N ALA A 38 4.99 9.64 -14.93
CA ALA A 38 3.56 9.75 -14.67
C ALA A 38 2.96 11.05 -15.24
N TYR A 39 3.66 12.18 -15.10
CA TYR A 39 3.26 13.47 -15.67
C TYR A 39 3.25 13.42 -17.20
N ASP A 40 4.31 12.91 -17.81
CA ASP A 40 4.49 12.85 -19.27
C ASP A 40 3.50 11.90 -19.94
N SER A 41 2.95 10.92 -19.21
CA SER A 41 1.94 9.98 -19.71
C SER A 41 0.58 10.62 -20.02
N ASN A 42 0.28 11.78 -19.47
CA ASN A 42 -1.03 12.43 -19.51
C ASN A 42 -2.20 11.59 -18.93
N LEU A 43 -1.92 10.46 -18.29
CA LEU A 43 -2.94 9.64 -17.64
C LEU A 43 -3.56 10.38 -16.44
N LYS A 44 -4.78 10.00 -16.10
CA LYS A 44 -5.53 10.70 -15.06
C LYS A 44 -5.51 9.96 -13.73
N TRP A 45 -5.64 8.65 -13.74
CA TRP A 45 -5.86 7.83 -12.58
C TRP A 45 -4.63 7.01 -12.26
N PHE A 46 -4.27 6.92 -11.00
CA PHE A 46 -3.11 6.16 -10.54
C PHE A 46 -3.46 5.35 -9.30
N PRO A 47 -2.92 4.13 -9.12
CA PRO A 47 -3.14 3.29 -7.95
C PRO A 47 -2.92 4.04 -6.64
N TYR A 48 -3.79 3.78 -5.65
CA TYR A 48 -3.81 4.52 -4.40
C TYR A 48 -4.01 3.63 -3.18
N ASN A 49 -3.03 3.59 -2.30
CA ASN A 49 -3.12 2.90 -1.02
C ASN A 49 -4.00 3.69 -0.05
N LYS A 50 -5.26 3.26 0.11
CA LYS A 50 -6.27 3.92 0.97
C LYS A 50 -6.37 3.32 2.37
N GLY A 51 -5.75 2.17 2.62
CA GLY A 51 -6.00 1.33 3.77
C GLY A 51 -7.06 0.29 3.44
N GLY A 52 -7.97 0.03 4.35
CA GLY A 52 -9.03 -0.96 4.16
C GLY A 52 -9.07 -2.00 5.29
N GLU A 53 -9.74 -3.11 5.06
CA GLU A 53 -9.87 -4.21 6.02
C GLU A 53 -8.52 -4.81 6.42
N PHE A 54 -8.51 -5.56 7.52
CA PHE A 54 -7.31 -6.26 7.95
C PHE A 54 -6.83 -7.25 6.90
N ARG A 55 -5.62 -7.04 6.41
CA ARG A 55 -4.87 -7.96 5.57
C ARG A 55 -3.40 -7.93 5.90
N ARG A 56 -2.72 -9.05 5.70
CA ARG A 56 -1.27 -9.18 5.75
C ARG A 56 -0.73 -9.49 4.36
N TRP A 57 0.51 -9.15 4.14
CA TRP A 57 1.35 -9.49 3.00
C TRP A 57 0.98 -8.79 1.71
N TYR A 58 -0.26 -8.87 1.20
CA TYR A 58 -0.72 -8.24 -0.04
C TYR A 58 -2.22 -7.98 -0.05
N GLY A 59 -2.70 -7.03 -0.89
CA GLY A 59 -4.12 -6.74 -1.15
C GLY A 59 -4.58 -5.35 -0.71
N ASN A 60 -5.89 -5.11 -0.69
CA ASN A 60 -6.56 -3.81 -0.51
C ASN A 60 -6.18 -2.78 -1.59
N GLN A 61 -5.96 -3.25 -2.81
CA GLN A 61 -5.58 -2.44 -3.97
C GLN A 61 -6.82 -2.22 -4.85
N GLU A 62 -7.72 -1.37 -4.40
CA GLU A 62 -9.04 -1.16 -5.03
C GLU A 62 -9.20 0.25 -5.58
N TYR A 63 -8.41 1.21 -5.07
CA TYR A 63 -8.60 2.62 -5.36
C TYR A 63 -7.59 3.17 -6.35
N VAL A 64 -8.08 4.12 -7.15
CA VAL A 64 -7.26 5.00 -7.98
C VAL A 64 -7.56 6.46 -7.63
N VAL A 65 -6.54 7.31 -7.72
CA VAL A 65 -6.63 8.74 -7.41
C VAL A 65 -6.39 9.57 -8.68
N ASN A 66 -7.11 10.67 -8.81
CA ASN A 66 -6.87 11.66 -9.87
C ASN A 66 -5.54 12.39 -9.61
N TRP A 67 -4.48 11.94 -10.29
CA TRP A 67 -3.14 12.53 -10.18
C TRP A 67 -2.69 13.22 -11.47
N LYS A 68 -3.61 13.53 -12.37
CA LYS A 68 -3.29 14.22 -13.63
C LYS A 68 -2.50 15.51 -13.37
N ASN A 69 -1.49 15.74 -14.19
CA ASN A 69 -0.61 16.93 -14.08
C ASN A 69 0.00 17.07 -12.68
N ASP A 70 0.54 15.97 -12.14
CA ASP A 70 1.14 15.94 -10.78
C ASP A 70 0.15 16.38 -9.69
N GLY A 71 -1.09 15.92 -9.77
CA GLY A 71 -2.13 16.20 -8.79
C GLY A 71 -2.59 17.67 -8.74
N GLN A 72 -2.41 18.42 -9.82
CA GLN A 72 -2.72 19.86 -9.87
C GLN A 72 -4.12 20.19 -9.38
N GLU A 73 -5.11 19.38 -9.73
CA GLU A 73 -6.50 19.62 -9.34
C GLU A 73 -6.72 19.45 -7.83
N ILE A 74 -6.12 18.42 -7.23
CA ILE A 74 -6.15 18.20 -5.78
C ILE A 74 -5.43 19.34 -5.06
N LYS A 75 -4.23 19.72 -5.53
CA LYS A 75 -3.43 20.80 -4.95
C LYS A 75 -4.21 22.12 -4.94
N LYS A 76 -4.80 22.51 -6.07
CA LYS A 76 -5.65 23.74 -6.17
C LYS A 76 -6.90 23.67 -5.28
N PHE A 77 -7.57 22.53 -5.24
CA PHE A 77 -8.76 22.36 -4.40
C PHE A 77 -8.42 22.49 -2.91
N ARG A 78 -7.29 21.98 -2.50
CA ARG A 78 -6.80 22.10 -1.12
C ARG A 78 -6.40 23.52 -0.78
N GLU A 79 -5.71 24.22 -1.67
CA GLU A 79 -5.40 25.64 -1.49
C GLU A 79 -6.68 26.48 -1.29
N TYR A 80 -7.70 26.22 -2.09
CA TYR A 80 -9.01 26.86 -1.96
C TYR A 80 -9.68 26.57 -0.60
N LYS A 81 -9.66 25.31 -0.14
CA LYS A 81 -10.22 24.92 1.17
C LYS A 81 -9.36 25.39 2.35
N ASN A 82 -8.05 25.41 2.19
CA ASN A 82 -7.07 25.66 3.24
C ASN A 82 -6.62 27.11 3.31
N ALA A 83 -7.30 28.04 2.67
CA ALA A 83 -7.06 29.48 2.91
C ALA A 83 -7.11 29.86 4.42
N THR A 84 -7.52 28.91 5.29
CA THR A 84 -7.57 29.01 6.75
C THR A 84 -6.70 27.99 7.51
N LEU A 85 -6.05 27.01 6.85
CA LEU A 85 -5.28 25.95 7.51
C LEU A 85 -3.91 25.80 6.87
N SER A 86 -2.86 25.73 7.69
CA SER A 86 -1.45 25.60 7.30
C SER A 86 -1.24 24.65 6.11
N SER A 87 -0.61 25.15 5.06
CA SER A 87 -0.40 24.53 3.75
C SER A 87 0.43 23.22 3.76
N ASN A 88 0.99 22.83 4.90
CA ASN A 88 1.97 21.74 4.99
C ASN A 88 1.39 20.35 5.27
N MET A 89 0.12 20.20 5.62
CA MET A 89 -0.47 18.91 6.02
C MET A 89 -0.88 17.99 4.86
N GLY A 90 -0.50 18.27 3.65
CA GLY A 90 -0.98 17.48 2.54
C GLY A 90 0.05 17.03 1.53
N VAL A 91 1.30 17.34 1.79
CA VAL A 91 2.39 17.08 0.84
C VAL A 91 3.46 16.16 1.45
N ALA A 92 3.25 15.70 2.68
CA ALA A 92 4.14 14.73 3.29
C ALA A 92 4.16 13.43 2.47
N GLY A 93 5.35 12.98 2.09
CA GLY A 93 5.54 11.73 1.37
C GLY A 93 5.51 11.83 -0.16
N LEU A 94 5.28 12.99 -0.78
CA LEU A 94 5.28 13.10 -2.26
C LEU A 94 6.62 12.73 -2.91
N SER A 95 7.74 12.82 -2.20
CA SER A 95 9.05 12.37 -2.69
C SER A 95 9.16 10.85 -2.83
N ASP A 96 8.20 10.10 -2.25
CA ASP A 96 8.25 8.64 -2.18
C ASP A 96 7.08 7.96 -2.91
N ILE A 97 6.19 8.75 -3.53
CA ILE A 97 5.14 8.18 -4.39
C ILE A 97 5.76 7.40 -5.54
N PHE A 98 5.04 6.39 -5.98
CA PHE A 98 5.46 5.44 -7.01
C PHE A 98 6.57 4.45 -6.62
N LYS A 99 7.17 4.57 -5.43
CA LYS A 99 8.18 3.62 -4.93
C LYS A 99 7.53 2.41 -4.28
N GLU A 100 8.25 1.29 -4.31
CA GLU A 100 7.91 0.11 -3.48
C GLU A 100 7.81 0.50 -2.00
N SER A 101 6.82 -0.03 -1.31
CA SER A 101 6.57 0.32 0.09
C SER A 101 5.95 -0.82 0.88
N ILE A 102 5.93 -0.64 2.19
CA ILE A 102 5.11 -1.43 3.13
C ILE A 102 4.00 -0.51 3.60
N THR A 103 2.75 -0.86 3.32
CA THR A 103 1.58 -0.06 3.70
C THR A 103 0.74 -0.76 4.76
N TRP A 104 0.04 0.02 5.58
CA TRP A 104 -0.92 -0.49 6.56
C TRP A 104 -2.17 0.36 6.62
N SER A 105 -3.22 -0.19 7.22
CA SER A 105 -4.45 0.56 7.51
C SER A 105 -4.28 1.34 8.81
N PHE A 106 -4.45 2.65 8.76
CA PHE A 106 -4.38 3.52 9.94
C PHE A 106 -5.37 3.10 11.02
N VAL A 107 -6.58 2.72 10.63
CA VAL A 107 -7.63 2.22 11.53
C VAL A 107 -7.85 0.74 11.24
N SER A 108 -7.80 -0.08 12.28
CA SER A 108 -8.19 -1.50 12.20
C SER A 108 -8.89 -1.93 13.49
N SER A 109 -10.11 -2.42 13.36
CA SER A 109 -10.90 -2.97 14.49
C SER A 109 -10.47 -4.39 14.90
N SER A 110 -9.59 -5.01 14.10
CA SER A 110 -9.10 -6.37 14.32
C SER A 110 -7.65 -6.34 14.86
N ASN A 111 -6.71 -6.59 13.99
CA ASN A 111 -5.30 -6.65 14.32
C ASN A 111 -4.49 -5.70 13.43
N PHE A 112 -3.25 -5.42 13.83
CA PHE A 112 -2.29 -4.78 12.96
C PHE A 112 -1.79 -5.77 11.91
N GLY A 113 -1.68 -5.29 10.67
CA GLY A 113 -1.11 -6.03 9.57
C GLY A 113 -0.61 -5.09 8.50
N VAL A 114 0.51 -5.45 7.88
CA VAL A 114 1.08 -4.69 6.78
C VAL A 114 1.03 -5.47 5.48
N ARG A 115 1.06 -4.74 4.38
CA ARG A 115 1.03 -5.27 3.01
C ARG A 115 2.19 -4.70 2.22
N TYR A 116 2.81 -5.54 1.42
CA TYR A 116 3.73 -5.10 0.39
C TYR A 116 2.95 -4.34 -0.69
N SER A 117 3.43 -3.19 -1.08
CA SER A 117 2.90 -2.39 -2.18
C SER A 117 3.98 -2.23 -3.24
N PRO A 118 3.77 -2.70 -4.48
CA PRO A 118 4.74 -2.55 -5.56
C PRO A 118 4.89 -1.09 -6.00
N ASN A 119 5.75 -0.86 -6.98
CA ASN A 119 5.87 0.46 -7.61
C ASN A 119 4.54 0.91 -8.25
N GLY A 120 4.38 2.21 -8.40
CA GLY A 120 3.26 2.79 -9.12
C GLY A 120 2.13 3.31 -8.24
N PHE A 121 2.28 3.28 -6.92
CA PHE A 121 1.25 3.72 -5.98
C PHE A 121 1.53 5.10 -5.39
N LEU A 122 0.45 5.87 -5.24
CA LEU A 122 0.36 6.93 -4.25
C LEU A 122 -0.27 6.36 -2.98
N PHE A 123 -0.29 7.13 -1.88
CA PHE A 123 -0.80 6.65 -0.60
C PHE A 123 -1.49 7.73 0.22
N ASP A 124 -2.43 7.29 1.02
CA ASP A 124 -3.32 8.10 1.88
C ASP A 124 -2.82 8.15 3.32
N VAL A 125 -3.38 9.05 4.10
CA VAL A 125 -3.26 9.01 5.57
C VAL A 125 -3.80 7.67 6.11
N GLY A 126 -4.93 7.20 5.56
CA GLY A 126 -5.53 5.91 5.92
C GLY A 126 -4.73 4.69 5.47
N GLY A 127 -3.88 4.85 4.46
CA GLY A 127 -2.95 3.85 3.92
C GLY A 127 -1.50 4.27 4.10
N SER A 128 -1.13 4.68 5.31
CA SER A 128 0.24 5.09 5.66
C SER A 128 1.28 4.06 5.22
N SER A 129 2.49 4.51 4.93
CA SER A 129 3.52 3.66 4.30
C SER A 129 4.93 3.91 4.82
N ILE A 130 5.77 2.87 4.71
CA ILE A 130 7.22 2.92 4.95
C ILE A 130 7.91 2.59 3.63
N PHE A 131 9.00 3.30 3.32
CA PHE A 131 9.79 3.14 2.10
C PHE A 131 11.22 2.69 2.44
N PRO A 132 11.44 1.44 2.84
CA PRO A 132 12.76 0.94 3.19
C PRO A 132 13.60 0.71 1.93
N ASP A 133 14.91 0.54 2.13
CA ASP A 133 15.77 0.06 1.06
C ASP A 133 15.27 -1.29 0.55
N LYS A 134 15.39 -1.53 -0.75
CA LYS A 134 14.93 -2.76 -1.42
C LYS A 134 15.46 -4.04 -0.76
N LYS A 135 16.69 -4.02 -0.25
CA LYS A 135 17.32 -5.15 0.46
C LYS A 135 16.67 -5.48 1.81
N ASP A 136 15.92 -4.56 2.39
CA ASP A 136 15.36 -4.72 3.75
C ASP A 136 13.82 -4.82 3.75
N ILE A 137 13.16 -4.56 2.62
CA ILE A 137 11.70 -4.48 2.54
C ILE A 137 11.02 -5.79 2.98
N LYS A 138 11.52 -6.95 2.56
CA LYS A 138 10.95 -8.26 2.91
C LYS A 138 11.14 -8.56 4.39
N TYR A 139 12.34 -8.33 4.91
CA TYR A 139 12.63 -8.54 6.32
C TYR A 139 11.74 -7.66 7.22
N LEU A 140 11.59 -6.38 6.87
CA LEU A 140 10.71 -5.46 7.59
C LEU A 140 9.24 -5.85 7.48
N THR A 141 8.78 -6.29 6.31
CA THR A 141 7.41 -6.77 6.13
C THR A 141 7.13 -7.96 7.06
N SER A 142 8.04 -8.93 7.14
CA SER A 142 7.95 -10.07 8.05
C SER A 142 7.89 -9.62 9.52
N PHE A 143 8.81 -8.76 9.93
CA PHE A 143 8.85 -8.23 11.30
C PHE A 143 7.54 -7.53 11.66
N LEU A 144 7.05 -6.64 10.80
CA LEU A 144 5.80 -5.91 11.03
C LEU A 144 4.55 -6.80 11.00
N CYS A 145 4.57 -7.95 10.31
CA CYS A 145 3.51 -8.96 10.36
C CYS A 145 3.62 -9.91 11.55
N SER A 146 4.68 -9.84 12.35
CA SER A 146 4.93 -10.76 13.45
C SER A 146 4.09 -10.50 14.69
N ASN A 147 3.94 -11.52 15.53
CA ASN A 147 3.28 -11.36 16.83
C ASN A 147 4.09 -10.46 17.79
N VAL A 148 5.40 -10.37 17.61
CA VAL A 148 6.27 -9.49 18.40
C VAL A 148 5.86 -8.02 18.18
N THR A 149 5.68 -7.62 16.93
CA THR A 149 5.18 -6.28 16.60
C THR A 149 3.81 -6.00 17.24
N LEU A 150 2.89 -6.97 17.21
CA LEU A 150 1.57 -6.82 17.85
C LEU A 150 1.67 -6.58 19.35
N VAL A 151 2.56 -7.28 20.04
CA VAL A 151 2.78 -7.09 21.49
C VAL A 151 3.27 -5.67 21.78
N PHE A 152 4.26 -5.19 21.05
CA PHE A 152 4.77 -3.82 21.23
C PHE A 152 3.72 -2.77 20.91
N LEU A 153 2.99 -2.91 19.81
CA LEU A 153 1.96 -1.94 19.44
C LEU A 153 0.81 -1.89 20.46
N ARG A 154 0.43 -3.00 21.07
CA ARG A 154 -0.56 -3.01 22.17
C ARG A 154 -0.08 -2.25 23.41
N ILE A 155 1.23 -2.17 23.62
CA ILE A 155 1.82 -1.41 24.73
C ILE A 155 1.89 0.09 24.36
N PHE A 156 2.35 0.41 23.14
CA PHE A 156 2.59 1.80 22.74
C PHE A 156 1.31 2.53 22.35
N SER A 157 0.38 1.83 21.72
CA SER A 157 -0.86 2.39 21.20
C SER A 157 -2.03 1.42 21.45
N PRO A 158 -2.59 1.40 22.68
CA PRO A 158 -3.70 0.50 23.02
C PRO A 158 -5.04 0.95 22.41
N THR A 159 -5.00 1.40 21.16
CA THR A 159 -6.15 1.88 20.40
C THR A 159 -6.28 1.12 19.09
N ILE A 160 -7.36 1.39 18.34
CA ILE A 160 -7.57 0.84 16.99
C ILE A 160 -6.80 1.62 15.91
N ASN A 161 -6.10 2.70 16.29
CA ASN A 161 -5.38 3.58 15.38
C ASN A 161 -3.88 3.25 15.42
N PHE A 162 -3.30 2.88 14.30
CA PHE A 162 -1.88 2.59 14.17
C PHE A 162 -1.17 3.76 13.46
N GLN A 163 -0.62 4.66 14.28
CA GLN A 163 0.03 5.87 13.78
C GLN A 163 1.46 5.60 13.30
N ALA A 164 1.93 6.39 12.35
CA ALA A 164 3.32 6.33 11.90
C ALA A 164 4.32 6.56 13.05
N GLY A 165 3.94 7.37 14.04
CA GLY A 165 4.74 7.60 15.25
C GLY A 165 4.93 6.34 16.11
N ASP A 166 3.90 5.52 16.23
CA ASP A 166 3.95 4.28 17.03
C ASP A 166 4.92 3.27 16.40
N LEU A 167 4.93 3.18 15.07
CA LEU A 167 5.81 2.28 14.34
C LEU A 167 7.30 2.68 14.46
N LYS A 168 7.61 3.97 14.66
CA LYS A 168 8.99 4.43 14.91
C LYS A 168 9.59 3.91 16.20
N LEU A 169 8.75 3.56 17.17
CA LEU A 169 9.18 3.05 18.47
C LEU A 169 9.50 1.55 18.46
N LEU A 170 9.21 0.84 17.39
CA LEU A 170 9.43 -0.60 17.30
C LEU A 170 10.93 -0.94 17.30
N PRO A 171 11.38 -1.86 18.15
CA PRO A 171 12.79 -2.26 18.22
C PRO A 171 13.13 -3.23 17.09
N ILE A 172 13.62 -2.72 15.98
CA ILE A 172 14.03 -3.55 14.85
C ILE A 172 15.48 -3.97 15.05
N ILE A 173 15.73 -5.27 15.05
CA ILE A 173 17.06 -5.86 15.24
C ILE A 173 17.61 -6.22 13.86
N PHE A 174 18.71 -5.57 13.48
CA PHE A 174 19.53 -5.98 12.36
C PHE A 174 20.79 -6.63 12.90
N SER A 175 20.87 -7.95 12.81
CA SER A 175 22.10 -8.65 13.22
C SER A 175 23.19 -8.42 12.17
N GLN A 176 24.40 -8.07 12.65
CA GLN A 176 25.53 -7.75 11.76
C GLN A 176 26.44 -8.94 11.42
N SER A 177 26.36 -10.09 12.11
CA SER A 177 27.42 -11.10 11.97
C SER A 177 26.99 -12.45 11.43
N ASP A 178 26.11 -13.21 12.05
CA ASP A 178 25.91 -14.63 11.67
C ASP A 178 24.54 -14.92 11.04
N SER A 179 23.79 -13.92 10.70
CA SER A 179 22.36 -14.01 10.38
C SER A 179 22.04 -13.95 8.90
N ASN A 180 23.05 -14.00 8.01
CA ASN A 180 22.76 -13.95 6.58
C ASN A 180 21.85 -15.10 6.14
N SER A 181 22.06 -16.32 6.68
CA SER A 181 21.22 -17.48 6.35
C SER A 181 19.81 -17.36 6.94
N ILE A 182 19.68 -16.85 8.18
CA ILE A 182 18.38 -16.63 8.82
C ILE A 182 17.62 -15.50 8.12
N LYS A 183 18.27 -14.37 7.82
CA LYS A 183 17.67 -13.27 7.09
C LYS A 183 17.20 -13.74 5.71
N GLN A 184 18.01 -14.46 4.97
CA GLN A 184 17.64 -15.04 3.68
C GLN A 184 16.43 -15.98 3.78
N SER A 185 16.38 -16.86 4.79
CA SER A 185 15.23 -17.73 5.00
C SER A 185 13.95 -16.93 5.30
N ILE A 186 14.04 -15.87 6.13
CA ILE A 186 12.92 -14.96 6.40
C ILE A 186 12.46 -14.29 5.11
N GLU A 187 13.37 -13.80 4.30
CA GLU A 187 13.05 -13.10 3.04
C GLU A 187 12.39 -14.02 2.01
N ILE A 188 12.82 -15.28 1.93
CA ILE A 188 12.20 -16.31 1.08
C ILE A 188 10.77 -16.58 1.54
N LEU A 189 10.58 -16.90 2.83
CA LEU A 189 9.25 -17.15 3.39
C LEU A 189 8.33 -15.93 3.29
N THR A 190 8.89 -14.73 3.40
CA THR A 190 8.13 -13.49 3.21
C THR A 190 7.65 -13.35 1.76
N GLN A 191 8.53 -13.66 0.79
CA GLN A 191 8.13 -13.64 -0.62
C GLN A 191 7.03 -14.65 -0.90
N GLU A 192 7.16 -15.87 -0.41
CA GLU A 192 6.13 -16.90 -0.55
C GLU A 192 4.78 -16.45 0.03
N ASN A 193 4.77 -15.82 1.22
CA ASN A 193 3.56 -15.28 1.81
C ASN A 193 2.94 -14.13 0.98
N ILE A 194 3.78 -13.27 0.40
CA ILE A 194 3.33 -12.20 -0.50
C ILE A 194 2.69 -12.82 -1.75
N ASP A 195 3.34 -13.81 -2.35
CA ASP A 195 2.87 -14.46 -3.58
C ASP A 195 1.54 -15.21 -3.35
N ILE A 196 1.42 -15.98 -2.27
CA ILE A 196 0.17 -16.64 -1.87
C ILE A 196 -0.95 -15.61 -1.64
N SER A 197 -0.64 -14.51 -0.93
CA SER A 197 -1.64 -13.47 -0.65
C SER A 197 -2.02 -12.67 -1.90
N LYS A 198 -1.09 -12.54 -2.86
CA LYS A 198 -1.36 -11.94 -4.16
C LYS A 198 -2.26 -12.84 -4.99
N GLU A 199 -1.95 -14.13 -5.07
CA GLU A 199 -2.79 -15.11 -5.78
C GLU A 199 -4.21 -15.14 -5.22
N GLU A 200 -4.36 -15.12 -3.89
CA GLU A 200 -5.68 -15.04 -3.23
C GLU A 200 -6.41 -13.73 -3.56
N TRP A 201 -5.70 -12.60 -3.58
CA TRP A 201 -6.27 -11.31 -3.95
C TRP A 201 -6.73 -11.29 -5.41
N ASP A 202 -5.89 -11.77 -6.32
CA ASP A 202 -6.15 -11.75 -7.76
C ASP A 202 -7.16 -12.82 -8.21
N SER A 203 -7.50 -13.75 -7.33
CA SER A 203 -8.61 -14.69 -7.55
C SER A 203 -9.99 -14.06 -7.45
N ARG A 204 -10.08 -12.80 -7.00
CA ARG A 204 -11.31 -12.05 -6.76
C ARG A 204 -11.50 -10.93 -7.79
N GLU A 205 -12.74 -10.70 -8.18
CA GLU A 205 -13.14 -9.63 -9.10
C GLU A 205 -12.87 -8.20 -8.58
N THR A 206 -12.50 -8.06 -7.31
CA THR A 206 -12.03 -6.80 -6.71
C THR A 206 -10.62 -6.42 -7.14
N SER A 207 -9.82 -7.37 -7.63
CA SER A 207 -8.51 -7.11 -8.18
C SER A 207 -8.59 -6.69 -9.65
N TRP A 208 -7.80 -5.70 -10.05
CA TRP A 208 -7.61 -5.36 -11.47
C TRP A 208 -6.78 -6.39 -12.25
N ASP A 209 -6.09 -7.30 -11.55
CA ASP A 209 -5.36 -8.44 -12.14
C ASP A 209 -6.22 -9.71 -12.21
N PHE A 210 -7.52 -9.65 -11.84
CA PHE A 210 -8.44 -10.78 -11.95
C PHE A 210 -8.59 -11.22 -13.41
N THR A 211 -8.40 -12.50 -13.66
CA THR A 211 -8.52 -13.08 -15.01
C THR A 211 -9.68 -14.04 -15.14
N LYS A 212 -9.91 -14.87 -14.13
CA LYS A 212 -11.02 -15.84 -14.11
C LYS A 212 -11.26 -16.35 -12.70
N ASN A 213 -12.49 -16.78 -12.44
CA ASN A 213 -12.86 -17.41 -11.17
C ASN A 213 -12.12 -18.73 -10.98
N GLU A 214 -11.58 -18.98 -9.77
CA GLU A 214 -10.86 -20.20 -9.40
C GLU A 214 -11.65 -21.48 -9.67
N LEU A 215 -12.96 -21.46 -9.44
CA LEU A 215 -13.83 -22.61 -9.70
C LEU A 215 -13.75 -23.10 -11.15
N LEU A 216 -13.46 -22.20 -12.10
CA LEU A 216 -13.33 -22.55 -13.52
C LEU A 216 -12.05 -23.34 -13.81
N LYS A 217 -11.05 -23.30 -12.95
CA LYS A 217 -9.83 -24.10 -13.07
C LYS A 217 -10.09 -25.59 -12.79
N HIS A 218 -11.13 -25.88 -12.03
CA HIS A 218 -11.50 -27.25 -11.60
C HIS A 218 -12.66 -27.85 -12.42
N LEU A 219 -13.13 -27.16 -13.45
CA LEU A 219 -14.11 -27.71 -14.37
C LEU A 219 -13.44 -28.84 -15.18
N VAL A 220 -13.77 -30.07 -14.86
CA VAL A 220 -13.44 -31.23 -15.71
C VAL A 220 -14.28 -31.08 -16.99
N PRO A 221 -13.68 -31.07 -18.19
CA PRO A 221 -14.46 -31.12 -19.42
C PRO A 221 -15.38 -32.36 -19.32
N LYS A 222 -16.69 -32.16 -19.39
CA LYS A 222 -17.61 -33.29 -19.55
C LYS A 222 -17.12 -34.04 -20.77
N GLY A 223 -16.61 -35.27 -20.52
CA GLY A 223 -16.22 -36.14 -21.60
C GLY A 223 -17.40 -36.27 -22.57
N THR A 224 -17.14 -36.09 -23.82
CA THR A 224 -18.00 -36.55 -24.89
C THR A 224 -18.28 -38.02 -24.65
N LEU A 225 -19.52 -38.32 -24.26
CA LEU A 225 -20.09 -39.69 -24.33
C LEU A 225 -20.10 -40.15 -25.76
#